data_87b53f430cc7c679aaffd368d1621087
#
_entry.id   87b53f430cc7c679aaffd368d1621087
#
_cell.length_a   1.000
_cell.length_b   1.000
_cell.length_c   1.000
_cell.angle_alpha   90.00
_cell.angle_beta   90.00
_cell.angle_gamma   90.00
#
_symmetry.space_group_name_H-M   'P 1'
#
loop_
_entity.id
_entity.type
_entity.pdbx_description
1 polymer ?
#
loop_
_entity_poly.entity_id
_entity_poly.type
_entity_poly.pdbx_seq_one_letter_code
_entity_poly.pdbx_strand_id
1 'polypeptide(L)' 'MAKPIRVLLYYKYVPIENAEQFAADHLAFCKSIGLKGRILVADEGINGTVSGDYETTQKYMDYVHSLPGLSLIHISEP' A
#
# COMPACT_ATOMS: atom_id res chain seq x y z
N MET A 1 10.96 -23.87 6.76
CA MET A 1 11.42 -22.57 7.27
C MET A 1 10.43 -21.48 6.91
N ALA A 2 10.11 -20.63 7.87
CA ALA A 2 9.26 -19.49 7.57
C ALA A 2 10.04 -18.47 6.75
N LYS A 3 9.38 -17.87 5.77
CA LYS A 3 9.97 -16.77 5.02
C LYS A 3 10.06 -15.53 5.91
N PRO A 4 11.09 -14.70 5.75
CA PRO A 4 11.16 -13.45 6.50
C PRO A 4 9.97 -12.56 6.14
N ILE A 5 9.43 -11.89 7.14
CA ILE A 5 8.31 -10.97 6.98
C ILE A 5 8.86 -9.55 6.99
N ARG A 6 8.37 -8.74 6.05
CA ARG A 6 8.70 -7.33 5.99
C ARG A 6 7.45 -6.51 6.30
N VAL A 7 7.60 -5.51 7.15
CA VAL A 7 6.53 -4.57 7.47
C VAL A 7 6.86 -3.24 6.81
N LEU A 8 5.89 -2.66 6.13
CA LEU A 8 6.04 -1.37 5.47
C LEU A 8 5.08 -0.35 6.07
N LEU A 9 5.57 0.85 6.27
CA LEU A 9 4.80 1.98 6.76
C LEU A 9 4.89 3.11 5.76
N TYR A 10 3.77 3.76 5.47
CA TYR A 10 3.77 4.90 4.58
C TYR A 10 2.64 5.87 4.90
N TYR A 11 2.83 7.09 4.44
CA TYR A 11 1.91 8.18 4.69
C TYR A 11 2.11 9.25 3.63
N LYS A 12 1.04 9.69 3.02
CA LYS A 12 1.12 10.70 1.98
C LYS A 12 -0.14 11.56 1.95
N TYR A 13 0.03 12.88 2.03
CA TYR A 13 -1.02 13.83 1.73
C TYR A 13 -1.06 14.03 0.23
N VAL A 14 -2.14 13.63 -0.39
CA VAL A 14 -2.38 13.81 -1.82
C VAL A 14 -3.88 13.78 -2.05
N PRO A 15 -4.43 14.69 -2.87
CA PRO A 15 -5.86 14.63 -3.18
C PRO A 15 -6.18 13.31 -3.89
N ILE A 16 -7.17 12.59 -3.39
CA ILE A 16 -7.59 11.32 -3.99
C ILE A 16 -9.03 11.49 -4.47
N GLU A 17 -9.21 11.53 -5.78
CA GLU A 17 -10.53 11.52 -6.38
C GLU A 17 -11.17 10.16 -6.13
N ASN A 18 -12.43 10.19 -5.73
CA ASN A 18 -13.18 8.96 -5.47
C ASN A 18 -12.41 8.01 -4.54
N ALA A 19 -12.14 8.48 -3.32
CA ALA A 19 -11.39 7.71 -2.32
C ALA A 19 -12.02 6.35 -2.05
N GLU A 20 -13.34 6.24 -2.12
CA GLU A 20 -14.04 4.98 -1.89
C GLU A 20 -13.69 3.94 -2.97
N GLN A 21 -13.69 4.33 -4.24
CA GLN A 21 -13.30 3.43 -5.32
C GLN A 21 -11.82 3.09 -5.25
N PHE A 22 -10.98 4.08 -4.94
CA PHE A 22 -9.56 3.86 -4.77
C PHE A 22 -9.31 2.82 -3.68
N ALA A 23 -9.99 2.94 -2.55
CA ALA A 23 -9.85 2.00 -1.44
C ALA A 23 -10.29 0.59 -1.83
N ALA A 24 -11.39 0.46 -2.58
CA ALA A 24 -11.89 -0.83 -3.04
C ALA A 24 -10.90 -1.51 -3.98
N ASP A 25 -10.36 -0.78 -4.95
CA ASP A 25 -9.37 -1.31 -5.90
C ASP A 25 -8.09 -1.72 -5.18
N HIS A 26 -7.66 -0.89 -4.25
CA HIS A 26 -6.45 -1.13 -3.46
C HIS A 26 -6.58 -2.39 -2.61
N LEU A 27 -7.73 -2.55 -1.95
CA LEU A 27 -8.01 -3.73 -1.15
C LEU A 27 -8.04 -5.00 -2.01
N ALA A 28 -8.66 -4.93 -3.18
CA ALA A 28 -8.72 -6.06 -4.11
C ALA A 28 -7.32 -6.49 -4.53
N PHE A 29 -6.45 -5.53 -4.84
CA PHE A 29 -5.07 -5.82 -5.19
C PHE A 29 -4.33 -6.49 -4.03
N CYS A 30 -4.45 -5.95 -2.83
CA CYS A 30 -3.78 -6.50 -1.64
C CYS A 30 -4.22 -7.95 -1.39
N LYS A 31 -5.52 -8.22 -1.52
CA LYS A 31 -6.02 -9.58 -1.35
C LYS A 31 -5.49 -10.53 -2.41
N SER A 32 -5.33 -10.04 -3.64
CA SER A 32 -4.86 -10.88 -4.75
C SER A 32 -3.44 -11.36 -4.57
N ILE A 33 -2.61 -10.60 -3.84
CA ILE A 33 -1.21 -10.97 -3.59
C ILE A 33 -0.97 -11.50 -2.18
N GLY A 34 -2.03 -11.61 -1.37
CA GLY A 34 -1.92 -12.12 0.00
C GLY A 34 -1.27 -11.16 0.99
N LEU A 35 -1.29 -9.87 0.70
CA LEU A 35 -0.74 -8.85 1.58
C LEU A 35 -1.66 -8.64 2.78
N LYS A 36 -1.08 -8.46 3.95
CA LYS A 36 -1.82 -8.22 5.19
C LYS A 36 -1.54 -6.81 5.70
N GLY A 37 -2.42 -6.31 6.55
CA GLY A 37 -2.22 -5.02 7.18
C GLY A 37 -3.47 -4.14 7.13
N ARG A 38 -3.25 -2.85 7.35
CA ARG A 38 -4.34 -1.87 7.39
C ARG A 38 -3.96 -0.67 6.55
N ILE A 39 -4.88 -0.26 5.69
CA ILE A 39 -4.69 0.90 4.83
C ILE A 39 -5.91 1.81 5.02
N LEU A 40 -5.64 3.08 5.29
CA LEU A 40 -6.67 4.10 5.45
C LEU A 40 -6.57 5.07 4.28
N VAL A 41 -7.67 5.25 3.57
CA VAL A 41 -7.75 6.15 2.44
C VAL A 41 -8.80 7.22 2.73
N ALA A 42 -8.43 8.48 2.51
CA ALA A 42 -9.33 9.61 2.64
C ALA A 42 -9.14 10.53 1.44
N ASP A 43 -10.06 11.49 1.28
CA ASP A 43 -9.97 12.45 0.17
C ASP A 43 -8.65 13.23 0.19
N GLU A 44 -8.06 13.40 1.35
CA GLU A 44 -6.86 14.20 1.56
C GLU A 44 -5.56 13.39 1.54
N GLY A 45 -5.63 12.05 1.51
CA GLY A 45 -4.42 11.26 1.47
C GLY A 45 -4.61 9.79 1.81
N ILE A 46 -3.48 9.12 1.97
CA ILE A 46 -3.43 7.70 2.26
C ILE A 46 -2.36 7.43 3.30
N ASN A 47 -2.65 6.51 4.21
CA ASN A 47 -1.63 5.95 5.08
C ASN A 47 -1.86 4.45 5.25
N GLY A 48 -0.82 3.73 5.59
CA GLY A 48 -0.96 2.30 5.76
C GLY A 48 0.21 1.63 6.45
N THR A 49 -0.10 0.47 7.02
CA THR A 49 0.87 -0.47 7.55
C THR A 49 0.54 -1.81 6.91
N VAL A 50 1.46 -2.33 6.12
CA VAL A 50 1.24 -3.60 5.42
C VAL A 50 2.39 -4.55 5.71
N SER A 51 2.11 -5.85 5.65
CA SER A 51 3.12 -6.86 5.90
C SER A 51 2.96 -8.05 4.97
N GLY A 52 4.08 -8.69 4.68
CA GLY A 52 4.13 -9.86 3.85
C GLY A 52 5.58 -10.26 3.64
N ASP A 53 5.83 -11.29 2.84
CA ASP A 53 7.20 -11.64 2.48
C ASP A 53 7.78 -10.56 1.56
N TYR A 54 9.09 -10.65 1.29
CA TYR A 54 9.77 -9.64 0.48
C TYR A 54 9.22 -9.55 -0.93
N GLU A 55 8.86 -10.68 -1.52
CA GLU A 55 8.30 -10.68 -2.86
C GLU A 55 6.93 -10.00 -2.91
N THR A 56 6.06 -10.32 -1.96
CA THR A 56 4.71 -9.75 -1.89
C THR A 56 4.77 -8.24 -1.63
N THR A 57 5.60 -7.81 -0.68
CA THR A 57 5.73 -6.39 -0.36
C THR A 57 6.38 -5.61 -1.49
N GLN A 58 7.28 -6.23 -2.25
CA GLN A 58 7.87 -5.58 -3.42
C GLN A 58 6.81 -5.35 -4.50
N LYS A 59 5.94 -6.33 -4.74
CA LYS A 59 4.82 -6.16 -5.67
C LYS A 59 3.92 -5.01 -5.25
N TYR A 60 3.66 -4.90 -3.95
CA TYR A 60 2.86 -3.81 -3.42
C TYR A 60 3.50 -2.45 -3.66
N MET A 61 4.81 -2.32 -3.36
CA MET A 61 5.52 -1.07 -3.59
C MET A 61 5.49 -0.66 -5.07
N ASP A 62 5.70 -1.61 -5.96
CA ASP A 62 5.67 -1.35 -7.40
C ASP A 62 4.28 -0.89 -7.83
N TYR A 63 3.24 -1.50 -7.29
CA TYR A 63 1.87 -1.11 -7.57
C TYR A 63 1.60 0.33 -7.13
N VAL A 64 1.95 0.65 -5.88
CA VAL A 64 1.73 2.00 -5.33
C VAL A 64 2.51 3.04 -6.13
N HIS A 65 3.76 2.75 -6.47
CA HIS A 65 4.59 3.68 -7.23
C HIS A 65 4.09 3.90 -8.67
N SER A 66 3.26 2.99 -9.16
CA SER A 66 2.65 3.14 -10.49
C SER A 66 1.41 4.02 -10.47
N LEU A 67 0.86 4.33 -9.30
CA LEU A 67 -0.37 5.11 -9.18
C LEU A 67 -0.11 6.61 -9.32
N PRO A 68 -0.99 7.34 -10.02
CA PRO A 68 -0.84 8.80 -10.13
C PRO A 68 -0.86 9.46 -8.75
N GLY A 69 0.05 10.40 -8.53
CA GLY A 69 0.16 11.10 -7.26
C GLY A 69 0.91 10.35 -6.18
N LEU A 70 1.17 9.07 -6.37
CA LEU A 70 1.87 8.23 -5.39
C LEU A 70 3.23 7.73 -5.88
N SER A 71 3.65 8.12 -7.06
CA SER A 71 4.91 7.63 -7.66
C SER A 71 6.15 7.98 -6.83
N LEU A 72 6.09 9.02 -6.02
CA LEU A 72 7.19 9.46 -5.18
C LEU A 72 6.95 9.22 -3.68
N ILE A 73 5.96 8.42 -3.34
CA ILE A 73 5.65 8.13 -1.95
C ILE A 73 6.84 7.44 -1.27
N HIS A 74 7.17 7.91 -0.06
CA HIS A 74 8.21 7.27 0.74
C HIS A 74 7.61 6.14 1.56
N ILE A 75 8.13 4.94 1.38
CA ILE A 75 7.69 3.75 2.12
C ILE A 75 8.85 3.32 3.02
N SER A 76 8.59 3.31 4.33
CA SER A 76 9.60 3.00 5.33
C SER A 76 9.47 1.57 5.84
N GLU A 77 10.61 0.99 6.22
CA GLU A 77 10.64 -0.25 7.00
C GLU A 77 10.97 0.12 8.45
N PRO A 78 10.16 -0.33 9.44
CA PRO A 78 10.49 -0.10 10.84
C PRO A 78 11.69 -0.95 11.31
#